data_41f29de327bfd8b46cb631a056ead784
#
_entry.id   41f29de327bfd8b46cb631a056ead784
#
_cell.length_a   1.000
_cell.length_b   1.000
_cell.length_c   1.000
_cell.angle_alpha   90.00
_cell.angle_beta   90.00
_cell.angle_gamma   90.00
#
_symmetry.space_group_name_H-M   'P 1'
#
loop_
_entity.id
_entity.type
_entity.pdbx_description
1 polymer ?
#
loop_
_entity_poly.entity_id
_entity_poly.type
_entity_poly.pdbx_seq_one_letter_code
_entity_poly.pdbx_strand_id
1 'polypeptide(L)'
;DNINIDIEEQSIQVIMGLSGSGKSTLIRHINRLIEPTEGVVMVDNQDVTKLNKNELLEFRRNRTGMVFQRFGLFPHQNIVDNVQLGLSIKGVDKSESNETAMFWIDKVGLNGFEYKFPNQLSGGMQQRVGLARALANDPDILLMDEAFSALDPLIRSDMQDQLLELQKNLKKTIVFITHDLDEALKLGD
;
A
#
# COMPACT_ATOMS: atom_id res chain seq x y z
N ASP A 1 19.57 3.07 15.83
CA ASP A 1 18.65 2.94 16.97
C ASP A 1 18.11 1.51 16.96
N ASN A 2 18.10 0.86 18.12
CA ASN A 2 17.61 -0.52 18.24
C ASN A 2 16.08 -0.52 18.24
N ILE A 3 15.46 -0.78 17.08
CA ILE A 3 14.02 -0.93 16.94
C ILE A 3 13.74 -2.43 16.86
N ASN A 4 12.90 -2.92 17.78
CA ASN A 4 12.37 -4.28 17.75
C ASN A 4 10.85 -4.16 17.77
N ILE A 5 10.17 -4.76 16.80
CA ILE A 5 8.72 -4.72 16.65
C ILE A 5 8.25 -6.05 16.08
N ASP A 6 7.22 -6.61 16.69
CA ASP A 6 6.48 -7.75 16.19
C ASP A 6 5.13 -7.25 15.68
N ILE A 7 4.71 -7.70 14.51
CA ILE A 7 3.46 -7.31 13.86
C ILE A 7 2.62 -8.58 13.69
N GLU A 8 1.43 -8.57 14.26
CA GLU A 8 0.51 -9.71 14.17
C GLU A 8 -0.09 -9.81 12.76
N GLU A 9 -0.29 -11.05 12.31
CA GLU A 9 -0.96 -11.30 11.04
C GLU A 9 -2.40 -10.77 11.06
N GLN A 10 -2.84 -10.22 9.93
CA GLN A 10 -4.20 -9.73 9.71
C GLN A 10 -4.60 -8.55 10.61
N SER A 11 -3.64 -7.91 11.28
CA SER A 11 -3.83 -6.70 12.09
C SER A 11 -3.47 -5.43 11.32
N ILE A 12 -3.90 -4.28 11.86
CA ILE A 12 -3.43 -2.97 11.43
C ILE A 12 -2.43 -2.42 12.46
N GLN A 13 -1.15 -2.60 12.20
CA GLN A 13 -0.09 -2.03 13.02
C GLN A 13 0.16 -0.59 12.64
N VAL A 14 -0.17 0.34 13.53
CA VAL A 14 0.14 1.76 13.33
C VAL A 14 1.49 2.12 13.92
N ILE A 15 2.31 2.82 13.14
CA ILE A 15 3.59 3.40 13.57
C ILE A 15 3.46 4.92 13.53
N MET A 16 3.41 5.53 14.72
CA MET A 16 3.25 6.98 14.85
C MET A 16 4.54 7.67 15.27
N GLY A 17 4.72 8.91 14.85
CA GLY A 17 5.82 9.76 15.26
C GLY A 17 5.92 11.04 14.45
N LEU A 18 6.76 11.96 14.91
CA LEU A 18 6.96 13.27 14.28
C LEU A 18 7.58 13.14 12.87
N SER A 19 7.40 14.18 12.05
CA SER A 19 8.08 14.26 10.75
C SER A 19 9.59 14.17 10.94
N GLY A 20 10.25 13.39 10.07
CA GLY A 20 11.69 13.17 10.14
C GLY A 20 12.17 12.14 11.18
N SER A 21 11.28 11.48 11.94
CA SER A 21 11.65 10.46 12.94
C SER A 21 12.10 9.12 12.34
N GLY A 22 12.09 8.96 11.03
CA GLY A 22 12.55 7.74 10.36
C GLY A 22 11.45 6.70 10.05
N LYS A 23 10.17 6.99 10.28
CA LYS A 23 9.05 6.08 10.01
C LYS A 23 9.03 5.53 8.58
N SER A 24 9.13 6.43 7.59
CA SER A 24 9.18 6.05 6.18
C SER A 24 10.41 5.20 5.83
N THR A 25 11.50 5.39 6.53
CA THR A 25 12.69 4.54 6.39
C THR A 25 12.42 3.15 6.96
N LEU A 26 11.80 3.08 8.14
CA LEU A 26 11.48 1.82 8.81
C LEU A 26 10.54 0.95 7.95
N ILE A 27 9.44 1.51 7.44
CA ILE A 27 8.50 0.72 6.61
C ILE A 27 9.17 0.23 5.32
N ARG A 28 10.09 1.02 4.75
CA ARG A 28 10.82 0.64 3.54
C ARG A 28 11.92 -0.41 3.77
N HIS A 29 12.29 -0.68 5.01
CA HIS A 29 13.13 -1.84 5.35
C HIS A 29 12.34 -3.14 5.22
N ILE A 30 11.02 -3.15 5.50
CA ILE A 30 10.17 -4.35 5.43
C ILE A 30 10.22 -4.98 4.02
N ASN A 31 10.15 -4.15 2.98
CA ASN A 31 10.25 -4.62 1.59
C ASN A 31 11.65 -4.38 0.96
N ARG A 32 12.65 -4.03 1.80
CA ARG A 32 14.03 -3.71 1.38
C ARG A 32 14.13 -2.71 0.22
N LEU A 33 13.20 -1.76 0.12
CA LEU A 33 13.43 -0.58 -0.74
C LEU A 33 14.59 0.26 -0.22
N ILE A 34 14.82 0.20 1.10
CA ILE A 34 16.01 0.71 1.76
C ILE A 34 16.65 -0.47 2.47
N GLU A 35 17.94 -0.70 2.21
CA GLU A 35 18.71 -1.75 2.88
C GLU A 35 18.95 -1.37 4.34
N PRO A 36 18.62 -2.22 5.33
CA PRO A 36 18.97 -1.94 6.72
C PRO A 36 20.50 -2.03 6.92
N THR A 37 21.06 -1.11 7.69
CA THR A 37 22.50 -1.12 8.01
C THR A 37 22.86 -2.31 8.90
N GLU A 38 21.98 -2.63 9.85
CA GLU A 38 22.09 -3.76 10.77
C GLU A 38 20.71 -4.27 11.13
N GLY A 39 20.64 -5.47 11.69
CA GLY A 39 19.39 -6.10 12.12
C GLY A 39 18.82 -7.07 11.09
N VAL A 40 17.62 -7.56 11.36
CA VAL A 40 16.94 -8.60 10.59
C VAL A 40 15.49 -8.20 10.37
N VAL A 41 14.96 -8.49 9.20
CA VAL A 41 13.54 -8.35 8.90
C VAL A 41 12.99 -9.74 8.60
N MET A 42 12.15 -10.25 9.49
CA MET A 42 11.51 -11.55 9.34
C MET A 42 10.08 -11.40 8.84
N VAL A 43 9.69 -12.17 7.83
CA VAL A 43 8.31 -12.32 7.36
C VAL A 43 8.04 -13.81 7.22
N ASP A 44 7.10 -14.34 7.98
CA ASP A 44 6.73 -15.77 8.00
C ASP A 44 7.96 -16.71 8.03
N ASN A 45 8.83 -16.55 8.99
CA ASN A 45 10.08 -17.32 9.12
C ASN A 45 11.11 -17.11 7.98
N GLN A 46 10.87 -16.21 7.03
CA GLN A 46 11.81 -15.85 5.97
C GLN A 46 12.57 -14.56 6.33
N ASP A 47 13.89 -14.63 6.36
CA ASP A 47 14.75 -13.47 6.54
C ASP A 47 14.86 -12.66 5.25
N VAL A 48 14.08 -11.57 5.16
CA VAL A 48 14.04 -10.70 3.98
C VAL A 48 15.38 -10.05 3.71
N THR A 49 16.21 -9.85 4.74
CA THR A 49 17.54 -9.21 4.59
C THR A 49 18.53 -10.10 3.85
N LYS A 50 18.30 -11.41 3.82
CA LYS A 50 19.16 -12.40 3.15
C LYS A 50 18.71 -12.81 1.75
N LEU A 51 17.54 -12.36 1.30
CA LEU A 51 17.03 -12.69 -0.02
C LEU A 51 18.00 -12.22 -1.12
N ASN A 52 18.26 -13.09 -2.08
CA ASN A 52 18.96 -12.68 -3.30
C ASN A 52 18.07 -11.78 -4.18
N LYS A 53 18.62 -11.24 -5.26
CA LYS A 53 17.93 -10.27 -6.12
C LYS A 53 16.60 -10.81 -6.69
N ASN A 54 16.58 -12.06 -7.12
CA ASN A 54 15.40 -12.67 -7.72
C ASN A 54 14.34 -12.98 -6.67
N GLU A 55 14.73 -13.54 -5.54
CA GLU A 55 13.85 -13.80 -4.40
C GLU A 55 13.22 -12.51 -3.87
N LEU A 56 14.00 -11.43 -3.77
CA LEU A 56 13.52 -10.12 -3.34
C LEU A 56 12.51 -9.52 -4.34
N LEU A 57 12.73 -9.71 -5.64
CA LEU A 57 11.74 -9.30 -6.66
C LEU A 57 10.43 -10.07 -6.50
N GLU A 58 10.50 -11.38 -6.30
CA GLU A 58 9.32 -12.22 -6.08
C GLU A 58 8.61 -11.87 -4.77
N PHE A 59 9.36 -11.63 -3.69
CA PHE A 59 8.81 -11.15 -2.43
C PHE A 59 8.03 -9.83 -2.60
N ARG A 60 8.63 -8.85 -3.29
CA ARG A 60 7.98 -7.55 -3.54
C ARG A 60 6.75 -7.67 -4.44
N ARG A 61 6.79 -8.55 -5.43
CA ARG A 61 5.68 -8.74 -6.37
C ARG A 61 4.49 -9.45 -5.74
N ASN A 62 4.75 -10.44 -4.89
CA ASN A 62 3.72 -11.37 -4.44
C ASN A 62 3.29 -11.13 -2.99
N ARG A 63 4.21 -10.68 -2.12
CA ARG A 63 3.96 -10.61 -0.68
C ARG A 63 3.66 -9.19 -0.20
N THR A 64 4.12 -8.16 -0.89
CA THR A 64 3.98 -6.78 -0.40
C THR A 64 3.30 -5.86 -1.41
N GLY A 65 2.34 -5.05 -0.93
CA GLY A 65 1.82 -3.88 -1.63
C GLY A 65 2.26 -2.61 -0.93
N MET A 66 2.45 -1.53 -1.67
CA MET A 66 2.82 -0.24 -1.07
C MET A 66 1.96 0.90 -1.59
N VAL A 67 1.41 1.69 -0.64
CA VAL A 67 0.68 2.92 -0.90
C VAL A 67 1.54 4.09 -0.42
N PHE A 68 1.80 5.03 -1.32
CA PHE A 68 2.72 6.14 -1.09
C PHE A 68 1.97 7.43 -0.73
N GLN A 69 2.60 8.31 0.04
CA GLN A 69 2.11 9.64 0.38
C GLN A 69 1.77 10.51 -0.84
N ARG A 70 2.58 10.43 -1.90
CA ARG A 70 2.41 11.18 -3.16
C ARG A 70 1.87 10.28 -4.28
N PHE A 71 0.89 9.44 -3.99
CA PHE A 71 0.15 8.56 -4.88
C PHE A 71 1.03 7.62 -5.74
N GLY A 72 2.15 8.07 -6.28
CA GLY A 72 3.08 7.28 -7.10
C GLY A 72 2.46 6.74 -8.39
N LEU A 73 1.47 7.45 -8.95
CA LEU A 73 0.81 7.04 -10.19
C LEU A 73 1.66 7.42 -11.41
N PHE A 74 1.54 6.63 -12.46
CA PHE A 74 2.16 6.90 -13.75
C PHE A 74 1.29 7.91 -14.52
N PRO A 75 1.76 9.16 -14.73
CA PRO A 75 0.93 10.23 -15.27
C PRO A 75 0.53 10.03 -16.73
N HIS A 76 1.26 9.20 -17.46
CA HIS A 76 1.04 8.87 -18.87
C HIS A 76 0.16 7.62 -19.07
N GLN A 77 -0.27 7.00 -17.99
CA GLN A 77 -1.18 5.85 -17.97
C GLN A 77 -2.53 6.26 -17.40
N ASN A 78 -3.62 5.71 -17.93
CA ASN A 78 -4.96 5.88 -17.36
C ASN A 78 -5.09 5.09 -16.04
N ILE A 79 -6.25 5.14 -15.40
CA ILE A 79 -6.49 4.47 -14.11
C ILE A 79 -6.38 2.96 -14.24
N VAL A 80 -7.03 2.35 -15.24
CA VAL A 80 -6.95 0.89 -15.45
C VAL A 80 -5.50 0.45 -15.62
N ASP A 81 -4.74 1.14 -16.46
CA ASP A 81 -3.35 0.82 -16.71
C ASP A 81 -2.47 0.98 -15.47
N ASN A 82 -2.76 1.99 -14.63
CA ASN A 82 -2.09 2.13 -13.34
C ASN A 82 -2.39 0.98 -12.38
N VAL A 83 -3.66 0.54 -12.30
CA VAL A 83 -4.08 -0.53 -11.38
C VAL A 83 -3.56 -1.89 -11.83
N GLN A 84 -3.64 -2.21 -13.11
CA GLN A 84 -3.21 -3.51 -13.66
C GLN A 84 -1.69 -3.66 -13.82
N LEU A 85 -0.91 -2.59 -13.59
CA LEU A 85 0.53 -2.59 -13.87
C LEU A 85 1.28 -3.75 -13.17
N GLY A 86 0.99 -3.99 -11.91
CA GLY A 86 1.63 -5.06 -11.15
C GLY A 86 1.29 -6.44 -11.69
N LEU A 87 0.05 -6.66 -12.11
CA LEU A 87 -0.41 -7.90 -12.75
C LEU A 87 0.30 -8.12 -14.09
N SER A 88 0.42 -7.06 -14.89
CA SER A 88 1.16 -7.11 -16.16
C SER A 88 2.64 -7.45 -15.96
N ILE A 89 3.27 -6.93 -14.90
CA ILE A 89 4.67 -7.27 -14.54
C ILE A 89 4.79 -8.73 -14.09
N LYS A 90 3.75 -9.29 -13.46
CA LYS A 90 3.68 -10.73 -13.11
C LYS A 90 3.43 -11.63 -14.34
N GLY A 91 3.07 -11.08 -15.48
CA GLY A 91 2.75 -11.82 -16.69
C GLY A 91 1.34 -12.42 -16.70
N VAL A 92 0.44 -11.86 -15.87
CA VAL A 92 -0.99 -12.23 -15.88
C VAL A 92 -1.60 -11.84 -17.23
N ASP A 93 -2.51 -12.69 -17.75
CA ASP A 93 -3.20 -12.41 -19.02
C ASP A 93 -3.89 -11.03 -18.99
N LYS A 94 -3.92 -10.39 -20.15
CA LYS A 94 -4.46 -9.02 -20.28
C LYS A 94 -5.95 -8.93 -19.91
N SER A 95 -6.74 -9.95 -20.25
CA SER A 95 -8.18 -9.96 -19.93
C SER A 95 -8.37 -10.08 -18.42
N GLU A 96 -7.68 -11.03 -17.78
CA GLU A 96 -7.71 -11.25 -16.34
C GLU A 96 -7.18 -10.01 -15.56
N SER A 97 -6.09 -9.42 -16.04
CA SER A 97 -5.54 -8.19 -15.45
C SER A 97 -6.54 -7.03 -15.51
N ASN A 98 -7.24 -6.89 -16.63
CA ASN A 98 -8.26 -5.85 -16.80
C ASN A 98 -9.48 -6.11 -15.91
N GLU A 99 -9.97 -7.33 -15.83
CA GLU A 99 -11.09 -7.70 -14.95
C GLU A 99 -10.77 -7.42 -13.49
N THR A 100 -9.57 -7.80 -13.04
CA THR A 100 -9.09 -7.53 -11.68
C THR A 100 -8.96 -6.03 -11.42
N ALA A 101 -8.43 -5.27 -12.39
CA ALA A 101 -8.32 -3.82 -12.26
C ALA A 101 -9.70 -3.15 -12.16
N MET A 102 -10.64 -3.54 -13.01
CA MET A 102 -12.02 -3.02 -12.97
C MET A 102 -12.73 -3.34 -11.65
N PHE A 103 -12.55 -4.57 -11.13
CA PHE A 103 -13.06 -4.95 -9.82
C PHE A 103 -12.54 -4.03 -8.70
N TRP A 104 -11.23 -3.76 -8.66
CA TRP A 104 -10.66 -2.92 -7.62
C TRP A 104 -11.02 -1.44 -7.78
N ILE A 105 -11.15 -0.95 -9.02
CA ILE A 105 -11.62 0.42 -9.33
C ILE A 105 -13.05 0.61 -8.81
N ASP A 106 -13.93 -0.39 -9.00
CA ASP A 106 -15.27 -0.40 -8.42
C ASP A 106 -15.24 -0.39 -6.90
N LYS A 107 -14.45 -1.27 -6.28
CA LYS A 107 -14.32 -1.38 -4.82
C LYS A 107 -13.84 -0.11 -4.14
N VAL A 108 -13.03 0.70 -4.80
CA VAL A 108 -12.58 2.00 -4.27
C VAL A 108 -13.49 3.17 -4.69
N GLY A 109 -14.63 2.90 -5.33
CA GLY A 109 -15.64 3.89 -5.70
C GLY A 109 -15.19 4.84 -6.81
N LEU A 110 -14.50 4.32 -7.82
CA LEU A 110 -14.02 5.09 -8.99
C LEU A 110 -14.70 4.69 -10.29
N ASN A 111 -15.92 4.15 -10.24
CA ASN A 111 -16.72 3.81 -11.41
C ASN A 111 -16.96 5.04 -12.30
N GLY A 112 -16.77 4.88 -13.60
CA GLY A 112 -16.87 5.94 -14.61
C GLY A 112 -15.60 6.76 -14.80
N PHE A 113 -14.51 6.45 -14.04
CA PHE A 113 -13.22 7.13 -14.15
C PHE A 113 -12.10 6.23 -14.71
N GLU A 114 -12.41 5.02 -15.11
CA GLU A 114 -11.47 3.94 -15.45
C GLU A 114 -10.41 4.38 -16.47
N TYR A 115 -10.84 5.15 -17.46
CA TYR A 115 -9.98 5.61 -18.57
C TYR A 115 -9.48 7.05 -18.41
N LYS A 116 -9.74 7.68 -17.24
CA LYS A 116 -9.17 9.00 -16.93
C LYS A 116 -7.69 8.89 -16.59
N PHE A 117 -6.97 9.99 -16.77
CA PHE A 117 -5.57 10.10 -16.38
C PHE A 117 -5.44 10.72 -14.98
N PRO A 118 -4.32 10.48 -14.27
CA PRO A 118 -4.12 11.01 -12.91
C PRO A 118 -4.35 12.54 -12.79
N ASN A 119 -3.95 13.33 -13.78
CA ASN A 119 -4.12 14.78 -13.78
C ASN A 119 -5.60 15.24 -13.91
N GLN A 120 -6.52 14.35 -14.21
CA GLN A 120 -7.97 14.59 -14.28
C GLN A 120 -8.70 14.25 -12.97
N LEU A 121 -7.96 13.81 -11.94
CA LEU A 121 -8.50 13.32 -10.68
C LEU A 121 -8.15 14.27 -9.53
N SER A 122 -9.03 14.33 -8.52
CA SER A 122 -8.70 14.94 -7.23
C SER A 122 -7.62 14.12 -6.50
N GLY A 123 -6.96 14.71 -5.49
CA GLY A 123 -5.97 14.01 -4.66
C GLY A 123 -6.54 12.75 -4.01
N GLY A 124 -7.78 12.82 -3.46
CA GLY A 124 -8.46 11.66 -2.89
C GLY A 124 -8.72 10.56 -3.91
N MET A 125 -9.13 10.90 -5.13
CA MET A 125 -9.30 9.92 -6.20
C MET A 125 -7.97 9.28 -6.60
N GLN A 126 -6.90 10.04 -6.70
CA GLN A 126 -5.56 9.51 -6.99
C GLN A 126 -5.09 8.55 -5.88
N GLN A 127 -5.41 8.84 -4.62
CA GLN A 127 -5.09 7.95 -3.50
C GLN A 127 -5.88 6.64 -3.58
N ARG A 128 -7.16 6.69 -3.95
CA ARG A 128 -7.98 5.49 -4.20
C ARG A 128 -7.41 4.63 -5.32
N VAL A 129 -6.89 5.24 -6.40
CA VAL A 129 -6.18 4.51 -7.46
C VAL A 129 -4.92 3.83 -6.92
N GLY A 130 -4.14 4.53 -6.08
CA GLY A 130 -2.95 3.98 -5.42
C GLY A 130 -3.27 2.77 -4.54
N LEU A 131 -4.38 2.84 -3.80
CA LEU A 131 -4.88 1.73 -2.98
C LEU A 131 -5.34 0.55 -3.84
N ALA A 132 -6.16 0.80 -4.86
CA ALA A 132 -6.60 -0.22 -5.82
C ALA A 132 -5.42 -0.95 -6.48
N ARG A 133 -4.41 -0.20 -6.93
CA ARG A 133 -3.18 -0.76 -7.52
C ARG A 133 -2.43 -1.66 -6.55
N ALA A 134 -2.32 -1.25 -5.29
CA ALA A 134 -1.64 -2.05 -4.28
C ALA A 134 -2.39 -3.35 -4.00
N LEU A 135 -3.72 -3.29 -3.89
CA LEU A 135 -4.60 -4.43 -3.60
C LEU A 135 -4.80 -5.37 -4.79
N ALA A 136 -4.74 -4.87 -6.03
CA ALA A 136 -4.91 -5.68 -7.24
C ALA A 136 -3.89 -6.83 -7.36
N ASN A 137 -2.72 -6.69 -6.75
CA ASN A 137 -1.71 -7.74 -6.70
C ASN A 137 -1.95 -8.80 -5.62
N ASP A 138 -3.02 -8.66 -4.83
CA ASP A 138 -3.39 -9.52 -3.70
C ASP A 138 -2.24 -9.75 -2.71
N PRO A 139 -1.56 -8.70 -2.21
CA PRO A 139 -0.45 -8.85 -1.29
C PRO A 139 -0.90 -9.36 0.09
N ASP A 140 -0.04 -10.07 0.81
CA ASP A 140 -0.29 -10.45 2.21
C ASP A 140 -0.09 -9.25 3.15
N ILE A 141 0.87 -8.38 2.81
CA ILE A 141 1.26 -7.22 3.61
C ILE A 141 1.04 -5.93 2.80
N LEU A 142 0.27 -5.01 3.36
CA LEU A 142 0.06 -3.68 2.79
C LEU A 142 0.83 -2.64 3.60
N LEU A 143 1.79 -2.00 2.97
CA LEU A 143 2.64 -0.95 3.55
C LEU A 143 2.08 0.42 3.17
N MET A 144 1.70 1.24 4.14
CA MET A 144 1.07 2.54 3.92
C MET A 144 1.92 3.66 4.53
N ASP A 145 2.63 4.40 3.69
CA ASP A 145 3.57 5.46 4.09
C ASP A 145 2.87 6.82 4.06
N GLU A 146 2.31 7.26 5.19
CA GLU A 146 1.53 8.51 5.34
C GLU A 146 0.47 8.67 4.24
N ALA A 147 -0.22 7.57 3.93
CA ALA A 147 -1.04 7.45 2.74
C ALA A 147 -2.17 8.48 2.64
N PHE A 148 -2.69 8.97 3.75
CA PHE A 148 -3.82 9.91 3.76
C PHE A 148 -3.44 11.34 4.16
N SER A 149 -2.15 11.60 4.44
CA SER A 149 -1.69 12.91 4.95
C SER A 149 -1.89 14.08 3.97
N ALA A 150 -1.91 13.79 2.67
CA ALA A 150 -2.09 14.80 1.61
C ALA A 150 -3.57 15.11 1.30
N LEU A 151 -4.52 14.47 2.00
CA LEU A 151 -5.95 14.62 1.79
C LEU A 151 -6.55 15.65 2.74
N ASP A 152 -7.61 16.33 2.30
CA ASP A 152 -8.42 17.15 3.19
C ASP A 152 -9.12 16.28 4.25
N PRO A 153 -9.55 16.86 5.41
CA PRO A 153 -10.04 16.07 6.54
C PRO A 153 -11.25 15.19 6.23
N LEU A 154 -12.16 15.66 5.37
CA LEU A 154 -13.39 14.93 5.04
C LEU A 154 -13.06 13.70 4.18
N ILE A 155 -12.29 13.90 3.12
CA ILE A 155 -11.85 12.80 2.22
C ILE A 155 -10.95 11.81 2.98
N ARG A 156 -10.12 12.30 3.90
CA ARG A 156 -9.28 11.44 4.75
C ARG A 156 -10.14 10.52 5.61
N SER A 157 -11.16 11.05 6.29
CA SER A 157 -12.07 10.23 7.11
C SER A 157 -12.76 9.15 6.28
N ASP A 158 -13.24 9.51 5.10
CA ASP A 158 -13.89 8.60 4.16
C ASP A 158 -12.95 7.47 3.69
N MET A 159 -11.68 7.80 3.40
CA MET A 159 -10.66 6.81 3.04
C MET A 159 -10.30 5.86 4.20
N GLN A 160 -10.27 6.36 5.43
CA GLN A 160 -10.05 5.55 6.62
C GLN A 160 -11.20 4.55 6.81
N ASP A 161 -12.45 5.01 6.71
CA ASP A 161 -13.62 4.14 6.84
C ASP A 161 -13.64 3.07 5.75
N GLN A 162 -13.31 3.45 4.52
CA GLN A 162 -13.18 2.51 3.40
C GLN A 162 -12.07 1.46 3.64
N LEU A 163 -10.92 1.88 4.18
CA LEU A 163 -9.83 0.94 4.51
C LEU A 163 -10.27 -0.07 5.57
N LEU A 164 -10.94 0.37 6.63
CA LEU A 164 -11.46 -0.49 7.68
C LEU A 164 -12.52 -1.47 7.17
N GLU A 165 -13.41 -1.02 6.29
CA GLU A 165 -14.39 -1.90 5.64
C GLU A 165 -13.73 -2.96 4.77
N LEU A 166 -12.74 -2.57 3.96
CA LEU A 166 -11.96 -3.50 3.14
C LEU A 166 -11.21 -4.51 4.01
N GLN A 167 -10.58 -4.06 5.10
CA GLN A 167 -9.80 -4.92 6.00
C GLN A 167 -10.65 -6.04 6.63
N LYS A 168 -11.90 -5.77 7.01
CA LYS A 168 -12.82 -6.79 7.55
C LYS A 168 -13.00 -8.01 6.62
N ASN A 169 -12.93 -7.76 5.31
CA ASN A 169 -13.13 -8.78 4.29
C ASN A 169 -11.81 -9.39 3.81
N LEU A 170 -10.77 -8.57 3.67
CA LEU A 170 -9.49 -8.96 3.07
C LEU A 170 -8.54 -9.62 4.05
N LYS A 171 -8.64 -9.28 5.35
CA LYS A 171 -7.79 -9.80 6.43
C LYS A 171 -6.30 -9.73 6.08
N LYS A 172 -5.84 -8.58 5.58
CA LYS A 172 -4.43 -8.33 5.25
C LYS A 172 -3.68 -7.81 6.47
N THR A 173 -2.38 -8.07 6.55
CA THR A 173 -1.53 -7.40 7.52
C THR A 173 -1.19 -6.00 6.98
N ILE A 174 -1.57 -4.95 7.72
CA ILE A 174 -1.36 -3.57 7.31
C ILE A 174 -0.36 -2.91 8.24
N VAL A 175 0.70 -2.34 7.69
CA VAL A 175 1.62 -1.46 8.42
C VAL A 175 1.34 -0.04 7.97
N PHE A 176 0.79 0.77 8.87
CA PHE A 176 0.33 2.11 8.59
C PHE A 176 1.19 3.16 9.30
N ILE A 177 1.76 4.08 8.55
CA ILE A 177 2.52 5.20 9.11
C ILE A 177 1.67 6.46 9.11
N THR A 178 1.63 7.14 10.28
CA THR A 178 1.02 8.44 10.40
C THR A 178 1.75 9.33 11.41
N HIS A 179 1.49 10.63 11.35
CA HIS A 179 1.84 11.59 12.39
C HIS A 179 0.58 12.15 13.08
N ASP A 180 -0.61 11.68 12.71
CA ASP A 180 -1.91 12.12 13.21
C ASP A 180 -2.41 11.13 14.27
N LEU A 181 -2.70 11.61 15.48
CA LEU A 181 -3.14 10.79 16.59
C LEU A 181 -4.55 10.22 16.38
N ASP A 182 -5.46 11.03 15.82
CA ASP A 182 -6.85 10.60 15.59
C ASP A 182 -6.89 9.48 14.55
N GLU A 183 -6.02 9.56 13.52
CA GLU A 183 -5.84 8.51 12.53
C GLU A 183 -5.28 7.23 13.15
N ALA A 184 -4.29 7.35 14.03
CA ALA A 184 -3.70 6.21 14.73
C ALA A 184 -4.73 5.49 15.63
N LEU A 185 -5.54 6.26 16.38
CA LEU A 185 -6.58 5.71 17.26
C LEU A 185 -7.75 5.10 16.48
N LYS A 186 -8.03 5.61 15.28
CA LYS A 186 -9.13 5.10 14.44
C LYS A 186 -8.78 3.82 13.70
N LEU A 187 -7.54 3.68 13.25
CA LEU A 187 -7.10 2.59 12.36
C LEU A 187 -6.40 1.46 13.10
N GLY A 188 -5.70 1.73 14.20
CA GLY A 188 -4.90 0.73 14.90
C GLY A 188 -5.74 -0.27 15.69
N ASP A 189 -5.30 -1.54 15.69
CA ASP A 189 -5.82 -2.62 16.53
C ASP A 189 -5.27 -2.53 17.96
#